data_847e06fe1a8097d3c2507afa139b08c8
#
_entry.id   847e06fe1a8097d3c2507afa139b08c8
#
_cell.length_a   1.000
_cell.length_b   1.000
_cell.length_c   1.000
_cell.angle_alpha   90.00
_cell.angle_beta   90.00
_cell.angle_gamma   90.00
#
_symmetry.space_group_name_H-M   'P 1'
#
loop_
_entity.id
_entity.type
_entity.pdbx_description
1 polymer ?
#
loop_
_entity_poly.entity_id
_entity_poly.type
_entity_poly.pdbx_seq_one_letter_code
_entity_poly.pdbx_strand_id
1 'polypeptide(L)'
;MYQQIGRVYKSVEEKEPWCENAKPVSEIGVFTAEEFYATGVAGQIPGASEGVARLLMEYGYQFDFIDSTSDFGKYRLLILPDVIPVDEILGRKLSAYINAGGKLLASYQSGLDKDHQKFMISELAVKYLGDAPYSPDFIWPKEHLAKGLADAEHVMYDKGTLVEATDEAQFVQKVIPPVFNRTYEHFCSHLHSPSGRKEVYPGIVETENTAYFIHPIFTTYQNWAPAWYKKILRNELDRMLPNPLIQHNGPSTTQVTVLDQEQEN
;
A
#
# COMPACT_ATOMS: atom_id res chain seq x y z
N MET A 1 10.91 5.55 40.83
CA MET A 1 9.84 5.67 39.82
C MET A 1 9.45 7.13 39.56
N TYR A 2 8.93 7.90 40.54
CA TYR A 2 8.48 9.30 40.34
C TYR A 2 9.56 10.25 39.80
N GLN A 3 10.82 10.12 40.25
CA GLN A 3 11.93 10.92 39.71
C GLN A 3 12.18 10.68 38.20
N GLN A 4 12.01 9.45 37.74
CA GLN A 4 12.16 9.12 36.31
C GLN A 4 10.99 9.69 35.51
N ILE A 5 9.77 9.57 36.02
CA ILE A 5 8.58 10.18 35.41
C ILE A 5 8.77 11.70 35.30
N GLY A 6 9.20 12.36 36.42
CA GLY A 6 9.44 13.80 36.42
C GLY A 6 10.49 14.27 35.39
N ARG A 7 11.54 13.45 35.14
CA ARG A 7 12.53 13.78 34.08
C ARG A 7 11.90 13.76 32.68
N VAL A 8 11.03 12.76 32.44
CA VAL A 8 10.33 12.67 31.15
C VAL A 8 9.41 13.87 30.95
N TYR A 9 8.58 14.20 31.95
CA TYR A 9 7.71 15.38 31.89
C TYR A 9 8.48 16.68 31.65
N LYS A 10 9.59 16.87 32.37
CA LYS A 10 10.43 18.04 32.16
C LYS A 10 11.00 18.10 30.73
N SER A 11 11.43 16.95 30.18
CA SER A 11 11.90 16.89 28.79
C SER A 11 10.79 17.17 27.77
N VAL A 12 9.55 16.83 28.07
CA VAL A 12 8.39 17.19 27.23
C VAL A 12 8.10 18.70 27.33
N GLU A 13 8.03 19.24 28.54
CA GLU A 13 7.84 20.67 28.80
C GLU A 13 8.85 21.55 28.04
N GLU A 14 10.13 21.14 28.02
CA GLU A 14 11.18 21.83 27.27
C GLU A 14 10.94 21.83 25.74
N LYS A 15 10.12 20.88 25.22
CA LYS A 15 9.81 20.72 23.79
C LYS A 15 8.45 21.30 23.41
N GLU A 16 7.56 21.59 24.36
CA GLU A 16 6.23 22.13 24.09
C GLU A 16 6.24 23.36 23.16
N PRO A 17 7.16 24.34 23.32
CA PRO A 17 7.21 25.50 22.44
C PRO A 17 7.40 25.17 20.95
N TRP A 18 8.04 24.04 20.65
CA TRP A 18 8.26 23.56 19.28
C TRP A 18 7.02 22.88 18.67
N CYS A 19 6.02 22.57 19.50
CA CYS A 19 4.80 21.90 19.09
C CYS A 19 3.58 22.85 19.16
N GLU A 20 3.72 24.03 19.78
CA GLU A 20 2.63 24.98 19.95
C GLU A 20 2.24 25.57 18.59
N ASN A 21 0.94 25.47 18.24
CA ASN A 21 0.38 25.87 16.95
C ASN A 21 1.04 25.21 15.72
N ALA A 22 1.84 24.16 15.91
CA ALA A 22 2.46 23.44 14.84
C ALA A 22 1.45 22.54 14.12
N LYS A 23 1.58 22.43 12.79
CA LYS A 23 0.73 21.60 11.94
C LYS A 23 1.54 20.41 11.41
N PRO A 24 1.00 19.19 11.42
CA PRO A 24 1.67 18.05 10.78
C PRO A 24 1.78 18.29 9.27
N VAL A 25 2.92 17.92 8.71
CA VAL A 25 3.18 17.96 7.27
C VAL A 25 3.15 16.54 6.74
N SER A 26 2.23 16.26 5.84
CA SER A 26 2.08 14.95 5.21
C SER A 26 2.19 15.05 3.69
N GLU A 27 2.79 14.06 3.06
CA GLU A 27 2.96 13.99 1.61
C GLU A 27 2.23 12.81 0.98
N ILE A 28 1.68 11.92 1.82
CA ILE A 28 0.90 10.76 1.40
C ILE A 28 -0.51 10.85 2.00
N GLY A 29 -1.53 10.72 1.15
CA GLY A 29 -2.91 10.52 1.57
C GLY A 29 -3.29 9.05 1.49
N VAL A 30 -3.73 8.45 2.58
CA VAL A 30 -4.16 7.05 2.65
C VAL A 30 -5.66 6.99 2.82
N PHE A 31 -6.37 6.38 1.88
CA PHE A 31 -7.81 6.19 2.03
C PHE A 31 -8.13 5.24 3.18
N THR A 32 -9.11 5.64 4.00
CA THR A 32 -9.63 4.76 5.05
C THR A 32 -10.80 3.91 4.52
N ALA A 33 -10.81 2.63 4.87
CA ALA A 33 -11.93 1.75 4.55
C ALA A 33 -13.19 2.09 5.36
N GLU A 34 -13.07 2.83 6.46
CA GLU A 34 -14.17 3.17 7.37
C GLU A 34 -15.28 3.99 6.69
N GLU A 35 -14.93 4.78 5.67
CA GLU A 35 -15.92 5.53 4.88
C GLU A 35 -16.89 4.62 4.15
N PHE A 36 -16.44 3.45 3.70
CA PHE A 36 -17.17 2.58 2.77
C PHE A 36 -17.84 1.39 3.46
N TYR A 37 -17.40 1.04 4.66
CA TYR A 37 -17.89 -0.10 5.41
C TYR A 37 -18.61 0.36 6.68
N ALA A 38 -19.80 -0.18 6.93
CA ALA A 38 -20.57 0.15 8.12
C ALA A 38 -19.73 -0.08 9.38
N THR A 39 -19.44 0.99 10.09
CA THR A 39 -18.74 0.96 11.38
C THR A 39 -19.70 0.52 12.47
N GLY A 40 -19.34 -0.42 13.30
CA GLY A 40 -20.15 -0.78 14.46
C GLY A 40 -19.86 -2.16 15.03
N VAL A 41 -19.15 -3.02 14.30
CA VAL A 41 -18.72 -4.32 14.81
C VAL A 41 -17.22 -4.42 14.66
N ALA A 42 -16.49 -4.39 15.77
CA ALA A 42 -15.06 -4.61 15.79
C ALA A 42 -14.72 -5.91 15.03
N GLY A 43 -13.83 -5.82 14.05
CA GLY A 43 -13.40 -6.96 13.22
C GLY A 43 -14.04 -7.06 11.84
N GLN A 44 -14.88 -6.13 11.43
CA GLN A 44 -15.43 -6.08 10.05
C GLN A 44 -14.64 -5.17 9.10
N ILE A 45 -13.77 -4.30 9.63
CA ILE A 45 -12.88 -3.48 8.79
C ILE A 45 -11.66 -4.33 8.45
N PRO A 46 -11.34 -4.49 7.16
CA PRO A 46 -10.12 -5.19 6.76
C PRO A 46 -8.87 -4.55 7.37
N GLY A 47 -7.91 -5.35 7.81
CA GLY A 47 -6.65 -4.88 8.41
C GLY A 47 -5.70 -4.15 7.45
N ALA A 48 -6.22 -3.70 6.29
CA ALA A 48 -5.46 -2.95 5.30
C ALA A 48 -5.02 -1.58 5.81
N SER A 49 -5.89 -0.88 6.56
CA SER A 49 -5.57 0.43 7.13
C SER A 49 -4.43 0.35 8.15
N GLU A 50 -4.48 -0.65 9.03
CA GLU A 50 -3.39 -0.91 10.00
C GLU A 50 -2.10 -1.33 9.28
N GLY A 51 -2.21 -2.16 8.25
CA GLY A 51 -1.07 -2.64 7.48
C GLY A 51 -0.33 -1.54 6.75
N VAL A 52 -1.05 -0.63 6.10
CA VAL A 52 -0.44 0.52 5.42
C VAL A 52 0.16 1.50 6.43
N ALA A 53 -0.55 1.81 7.53
CA ALA A 53 -0.03 2.67 8.59
C ALA A 53 1.26 2.12 9.17
N ARG A 54 1.26 0.84 9.55
CA ARG A 54 2.45 0.15 10.06
C ARG A 54 3.63 0.26 9.10
N LEU A 55 3.42 -0.04 7.82
CA LEU A 55 4.46 0.00 6.81
C LEU A 55 5.04 1.41 6.64
N LEU A 56 4.18 2.42 6.51
CA LEU A 56 4.61 3.81 6.34
C LEU A 56 5.34 4.35 7.57
N MET A 57 4.85 4.04 8.77
CA MET A 57 5.52 4.42 10.04
C MET A 57 6.89 3.75 10.18
N GLU A 58 7.00 2.47 9.84
CA GLU A 58 8.28 1.73 9.92
C GLU A 58 9.36 2.29 8.98
N TYR A 59 8.96 3.04 7.95
CA TYR A 59 9.86 3.74 7.01
C TYR A 59 9.98 5.25 7.25
N GLY A 60 9.19 5.79 8.20
CA GLY A 60 9.21 7.21 8.54
C GLY A 60 8.49 8.12 7.53
N TYR A 61 7.65 7.56 6.65
CA TYR A 61 6.82 8.37 5.76
C TYR A 61 5.78 9.16 6.53
N GLN A 62 5.54 10.39 6.07
CA GLN A 62 4.53 11.29 6.64
C GLN A 62 3.24 11.15 5.86
N PHE A 63 2.16 10.76 6.52
CA PHE A 63 0.87 10.49 5.87
C PHE A 63 -0.31 10.90 6.74
N ASP A 64 -1.44 11.17 6.08
CA ASP A 64 -2.75 11.36 6.70
C ASP A 64 -3.70 10.26 6.22
N PHE A 65 -4.63 9.84 7.08
CA PHE A 65 -5.82 9.14 6.62
C PHE A 65 -6.81 10.15 6.05
N ILE A 66 -7.33 9.82 4.88
CA ILE A 66 -8.23 10.68 4.11
C ILE A 66 -9.49 9.93 3.68
N ASP A 67 -10.48 10.68 3.25
CA ASP A 67 -11.73 10.22 2.70
C ASP A 67 -11.98 10.81 1.29
N SER A 68 -13.13 10.46 0.69
CA SER A 68 -13.52 10.94 -0.65
C SER A 68 -13.75 12.46 -0.71
N THR A 69 -14.00 13.12 0.44
CA THR A 69 -14.24 14.57 0.52
C THR A 69 -12.96 15.40 0.66
N SER A 70 -11.85 14.76 1.04
CA SER A 70 -10.55 15.39 1.27
C SER A 70 -9.99 16.06 0.01
N ASP A 71 -9.16 17.08 0.20
CA ASP A 71 -8.43 17.74 -0.89
C ASP A 71 -7.19 16.94 -1.29
N PHE A 72 -7.26 16.24 -2.43
CA PHE A 72 -6.17 15.37 -2.93
C PHE A 72 -4.95 16.17 -3.38
N GLY A 73 -5.12 17.43 -3.78
CA GLY A 73 -4.03 18.28 -4.25
C GLY A 73 -2.95 18.58 -3.19
N LYS A 74 -3.23 18.31 -1.92
CA LYS A 74 -2.26 18.44 -0.83
C LYS A 74 -1.20 17.33 -0.81
N TYR A 75 -1.48 16.19 -1.45
CA TYR A 75 -0.64 15.01 -1.36
C TYR A 75 0.09 14.74 -2.67
N ARG A 76 1.31 14.25 -2.59
CA ARG A 76 2.12 13.83 -3.74
C ARG A 76 1.77 12.42 -4.19
N LEU A 77 1.32 11.58 -3.25
CA LEU A 77 0.93 10.20 -3.45
C LEU A 77 -0.37 9.91 -2.71
N LEU A 78 -1.29 9.24 -3.38
CA LEU A 78 -2.47 8.63 -2.76
C LEU A 78 -2.31 7.11 -2.70
N ILE A 79 -2.79 6.49 -1.62
CA ILE A 79 -2.81 5.04 -1.47
C ILE A 79 -4.24 4.58 -1.21
N LEU A 80 -4.72 3.64 -2.04
CA LEU A 80 -5.98 2.94 -1.86
C LEU A 80 -5.68 1.51 -1.38
N PRO A 81 -5.70 1.24 -0.06
CA PRO A 81 -5.28 -0.05 0.48
C PRO A 81 -6.37 -1.12 0.34
N ASP A 82 -6.09 -2.13 -0.46
CA ASP A 82 -6.74 -3.42 -0.68
C ASP A 82 -8.25 -3.40 -1.02
N VAL A 83 -9.08 -2.62 -0.34
CA VAL A 83 -10.55 -2.80 -0.41
C VAL A 83 -11.34 -1.48 -0.54
N ILE A 84 -10.76 -0.47 -1.12
CA ILE A 84 -11.42 0.84 -1.31
C ILE A 84 -12.27 0.81 -2.58
N PRO A 85 -13.61 0.75 -2.47
CA PRO A 85 -14.50 0.80 -3.63
C PRO A 85 -14.52 2.23 -4.19
N VAL A 86 -14.68 2.33 -5.50
CA VAL A 86 -14.69 3.63 -6.19
C VAL A 86 -15.97 3.76 -7.01
N ASP A 87 -16.74 4.80 -6.75
CA ASP A 87 -17.88 5.18 -7.58
C ASP A 87 -17.47 6.14 -8.70
N GLU A 88 -18.42 6.56 -9.52
CA GLU A 88 -18.17 7.48 -10.65
C GLU A 88 -17.64 8.84 -10.20
N ILE A 89 -18.06 9.34 -9.04
CA ILE A 89 -17.68 10.66 -8.55
C ILE A 89 -16.23 10.62 -8.07
N LEU A 90 -15.92 9.63 -7.22
CA LEU A 90 -14.56 9.42 -6.72
C LEU A 90 -13.60 9.06 -7.85
N GLY A 91 -14.04 8.21 -8.81
CA GLY A 91 -13.24 7.85 -9.99
C GLY A 91 -12.82 9.07 -10.81
N ARG A 92 -13.77 9.97 -11.12
CA ARG A 92 -13.44 11.22 -11.83
C ARG A 92 -12.49 12.11 -11.03
N LYS A 93 -12.65 12.20 -9.71
CA LYS A 93 -11.77 12.98 -8.83
C LYS A 93 -10.35 12.41 -8.80
N LEU A 94 -10.22 11.09 -8.71
CA LEU A 94 -8.93 10.40 -8.75
C LEU A 94 -8.25 10.53 -10.12
N SER A 95 -8.99 10.34 -11.22
CA SER A 95 -8.48 10.55 -12.57
C SER A 95 -7.97 12.00 -12.78
N ALA A 96 -8.73 12.99 -12.31
CA ALA A 96 -8.29 14.38 -12.38
C ALA A 96 -6.98 14.63 -11.60
N TYR A 97 -6.85 14.03 -10.41
CA TYR A 97 -5.63 14.11 -9.60
C TYR A 97 -4.43 13.46 -10.32
N ILE A 98 -4.60 12.25 -10.87
CA ILE A 98 -3.54 11.54 -11.60
C ILE A 98 -3.12 12.33 -12.84
N ASN A 99 -4.08 12.84 -13.62
CA ASN A 99 -3.83 13.61 -14.82
C ASN A 99 -3.18 14.98 -14.55
N ALA A 100 -3.31 15.50 -13.33
CA ALA A 100 -2.56 16.66 -12.84
C ALA A 100 -1.12 16.33 -12.36
N GLY A 101 -0.68 15.08 -12.48
CA GLY A 101 0.65 14.62 -12.09
C GLY A 101 0.74 13.98 -10.70
N GLY A 102 -0.39 13.85 -10.00
CA GLY A 102 -0.48 13.12 -8.75
C GLY A 102 -0.19 11.62 -8.95
N LYS A 103 0.34 10.97 -7.92
CA LYS A 103 0.67 9.53 -7.96
C LYS A 103 -0.36 8.71 -7.21
N LEU A 104 -0.70 7.53 -7.70
CA LEU A 104 -1.68 6.63 -7.08
C LEU A 104 -1.15 5.21 -6.97
N LEU A 105 -1.12 4.67 -5.76
CA LEU A 105 -0.90 3.24 -5.51
C LEU A 105 -2.21 2.60 -5.07
N ALA A 106 -2.63 1.55 -5.75
CA ALA A 106 -3.81 0.77 -5.40
C ALA A 106 -3.45 -0.72 -5.31
N SER A 107 -4.19 -1.46 -4.49
CA SER A 107 -3.97 -2.89 -4.32
C SER A 107 -5.29 -3.66 -4.26
N TYR A 108 -5.24 -4.93 -4.68
CA TYR A 108 -6.31 -5.91 -4.63
C TYR A 108 -7.61 -5.41 -5.25
N GLN A 109 -8.67 -5.24 -4.46
CA GLN A 109 -9.99 -4.80 -4.94
C GLN A 109 -10.16 -3.27 -4.93
N SER A 110 -9.15 -2.53 -4.48
CA SER A 110 -9.22 -1.07 -4.51
C SER A 110 -9.30 -0.53 -5.93
N GLY A 111 -10.21 0.39 -6.15
CA GLY A 111 -10.49 0.96 -7.47
C GLY A 111 -11.62 0.28 -8.23
N LEU A 112 -12.13 -0.88 -7.78
CA LEU A 112 -13.32 -1.51 -8.34
C LEU A 112 -14.59 -0.74 -7.95
N ASP A 113 -15.61 -0.86 -8.79
CA ASP A 113 -16.96 -0.44 -8.42
C ASP A 113 -17.51 -1.30 -7.26
N LYS A 114 -18.58 -0.84 -6.61
CA LYS A 114 -19.19 -1.52 -5.45
C LYS A 114 -19.66 -2.95 -5.74
N ASP A 115 -19.94 -3.25 -7.01
CA ASP A 115 -20.42 -4.56 -7.46
C ASP A 115 -19.26 -5.46 -7.94
N HIS A 116 -18.02 -5.00 -7.82
CA HIS A 116 -16.79 -5.67 -8.22
C HIS A 116 -16.79 -6.14 -9.68
N GLN A 117 -17.33 -5.30 -10.59
CA GLN A 117 -17.41 -5.63 -12.02
C GLN A 117 -16.28 -5.03 -12.83
N LYS A 118 -15.80 -3.83 -12.46
CA LYS A 118 -14.78 -3.12 -13.24
C LYS A 118 -14.03 -2.11 -12.38
N PHE A 119 -12.80 -1.80 -12.79
CA PHE A 119 -12.08 -0.66 -12.26
C PHE A 119 -12.70 0.66 -12.74
N MET A 120 -12.81 1.61 -11.82
CA MET A 120 -13.35 2.95 -12.07
C MET A 120 -12.26 3.98 -12.35
N ILE A 121 -11.00 3.57 -12.36
CA ILE A 121 -9.80 4.37 -12.58
C ILE A 121 -9.05 3.77 -13.76
N SER A 122 -9.25 4.32 -14.96
CA SER A 122 -8.62 3.81 -16.20
C SER A 122 -7.10 3.92 -16.17
N GLU A 123 -6.57 4.91 -15.45
CA GLU A 123 -5.14 5.19 -15.29
C GLU A 123 -4.37 4.08 -14.56
N LEU A 124 -5.06 3.13 -13.92
CA LEU A 124 -4.42 1.92 -13.38
C LEU A 124 -3.92 0.96 -14.48
N ALA A 125 -4.33 1.19 -15.72
CA ALA A 125 -3.96 0.40 -16.91
C ALA A 125 -4.25 -1.11 -16.78
N VAL A 126 -5.37 -1.47 -16.13
CA VAL A 126 -5.80 -2.85 -15.94
C VAL A 126 -7.29 -3.04 -16.21
N LYS A 127 -7.66 -4.23 -16.69
CA LYS A 127 -9.03 -4.73 -16.75
C LYS A 127 -9.24 -5.84 -15.73
N TYR A 128 -10.33 -5.78 -14.98
CA TYR A 128 -10.70 -6.81 -14.03
C TYR A 128 -11.29 -8.04 -14.74
N LEU A 129 -10.81 -9.24 -14.38
CA LEU A 129 -11.25 -10.52 -14.93
C LEU A 129 -11.80 -11.46 -13.85
N GLY A 130 -11.80 -11.06 -12.59
CA GLY A 130 -12.25 -11.86 -11.46
C GLY A 130 -11.16 -12.15 -10.44
N ASP A 131 -11.31 -13.23 -9.72
CA ASP A 131 -10.31 -13.71 -8.75
C ASP A 131 -9.16 -14.43 -9.45
N ALA A 132 -7.94 -14.26 -8.93
CA ALA A 132 -6.79 -15.06 -9.37
C ALA A 132 -7.04 -16.55 -9.16
N PRO A 133 -6.61 -17.42 -10.10
CA PRO A 133 -6.89 -18.86 -10.02
C PRO A 133 -6.02 -19.60 -8.99
N TYR A 134 -4.95 -19.00 -8.52
CA TYR A 134 -3.97 -19.62 -7.62
C TYR A 134 -3.87 -18.92 -6.28
N SER A 135 -3.59 -19.68 -5.21
CA SER A 135 -3.29 -19.18 -3.87
C SER A 135 -2.60 -20.27 -3.03
N PRO A 136 -1.42 -20.00 -2.47
CA PRO A 136 -0.57 -18.85 -2.80
C PRO A 136 0.04 -18.98 -4.20
N ASP A 137 0.54 -17.86 -4.70
CA ASP A 137 1.36 -17.79 -5.90
C ASP A 137 2.71 -17.14 -5.61
N PHE A 138 3.49 -16.81 -6.63
CA PHE A 138 4.84 -16.28 -6.48
C PHE A 138 5.08 -15.13 -7.43
N ILE A 139 6.02 -14.26 -7.07
CA ILE A 139 6.64 -13.29 -7.96
C ILE A 139 8.15 -13.43 -7.90
N TRP A 140 8.82 -13.19 -9.02
CA TRP A 140 10.27 -13.00 -9.07
C TRP A 140 10.51 -11.52 -9.40
N PRO A 141 10.75 -10.69 -8.37
CA PRO A 141 10.86 -9.25 -8.57
C PRO A 141 11.94 -8.88 -9.59
N LYS A 142 11.61 -7.96 -10.49
CA LYS A 142 12.50 -7.48 -11.55
C LYS A 142 12.75 -5.97 -11.40
N GLU A 143 13.78 -5.50 -12.06
CA GLU A 143 14.12 -4.09 -12.14
C GLU A 143 14.19 -3.40 -10.77
N HIS A 144 13.53 -2.27 -10.61
CA HIS A 144 13.53 -1.51 -9.36
C HIS A 144 12.91 -2.30 -8.19
N LEU A 145 11.91 -3.16 -8.45
CA LEU A 145 11.27 -3.98 -7.43
C LEU A 145 12.22 -4.98 -6.77
N ALA A 146 13.26 -5.43 -7.50
CA ALA A 146 14.25 -6.40 -7.03
C ALA A 146 15.31 -5.81 -6.08
N LYS A 147 15.39 -4.49 -5.97
CA LYS A 147 16.46 -3.81 -5.23
C LYS A 147 16.54 -4.27 -3.77
N GLY A 148 17.66 -4.91 -3.40
CA GLY A 148 17.93 -5.39 -2.03
C GLY A 148 17.12 -6.62 -1.62
N LEU A 149 16.54 -7.33 -2.58
CA LEU A 149 15.94 -8.66 -2.42
C LEU A 149 16.91 -9.75 -2.91
N ALA A 150 16.68 -10.98 -2.47
CA ALA A 150 17.34 -12.14 -3.05
C ALA A 150 16.85 -12.32 -4.50
N ASP A 151 17.74 -12.75 -5.39
CA ASP A 151 17.40 -13.14 -6.76
C ASP A 151 16.71 -14.50 -6.77
N ALA A 152 15.45 -14.49 -6.37
CA ALA A 152 14.62 -15.68 -6.17
C ALA A 152 13.13 -15.34 -6.26
N GLU A 153 12.34 -16.40 -6.39
CA GLU A 153 10.88 -16.32 -6.29
C GLU A 153 10.46 -16.03 -4.84
N HIS A 154 9.54 -15.12 -4.67
CA HIS A 154 8.95 -14.75 -3.39
C HIS A 154 7.47 -15.12 -3.35
N VAL A 155 7.04 -15.78 -2.29
CA VAL A 155 5.66 -16.24 -2.15
C VAL A 155 4.71 -15.08 -1.86
N MET A 156 3.57 -15.07 -2.55
CA MET A 156 2.45 -14.16 -2.27
C MET A 156 1.35 -14.99 -1.59
N TYR A 157 1.17 -14.78 -0.29
CA TYR A 157 0.40 -15.68 0.56
C TYR A 157 -1.10 -15.66 0.31
N ASP A 158 -1.65 -14.47 0.06
CA ASP A 158 -3.08 -14.28 -0.07
C ASP A 158 -3.49 -14.21 -1.54
N LYS A 159 -4.71 -14.68 -1.81
CA LYS A 159 -5.28 -14.71 -3.15
C LYS A 159 -5.44 -13.29 -3.70
N GLY A 160 -4.95 -13.08 -4.91
CA GLY A 160 -5.10 -11.82 -5.62
C GLY A 160 -6.33 -11.74 -6.51
N THR A 161 -6.47 -10.63 -7.21
CA THR A 161 -7.38 -10.46 -8.35
C THR A 161 -6.71 -10.96 -9.62
N LEU A 162 -7.51 -11.38 -10.61
CA LEU A 162 -7.04 -11.62 -11.97
C LEU A 162 -7.30 -10.39 -12.81
N VAL A 163 -6.26 -9.90 -13.46
CA VAL A 163 -6.34 -8.74 -14.34
C VAL A 163 -5.61 -8.97 -15.66
N GLU A 164 -6.00 -8.20 -16.68
CA GLU A 164 -5.26 -8.02 -17.91
C GLU A 164 -4.68 -6.60 -17.93
N ALA A 165 -3.39 -6.46 -18.22
CA ALA A 165 -2.77 -5.16 -18.42
C ALA A 165 -3.19 -4.58 -19.77
N THR A 166 -3.46 -3.27 -19.82
CA THR A 166 -3.76 -2.56 -21.07
C THR A 166 -2.48 -2.05 -21.73
N ASP A 167 -2.60 -1.48 -22.94
CA ASP A 167 -1.46 -0.95 -23.69
C ASP A 167 -0.81 0.28 -23.03
N GLU A 168 -1.48 0.91 -22.07
CA GLU A 168 -0.94 2.03 -21.30
C GLU A 168 0.02 1.60 -20.17
N ALA A 169 0.08 0.29 -19.87
CA ALA A 169 1.02 -0.24 -18.88
C ALA A 169 2.47 -0.10 -19.38
N GLN A 170 3.32 0.52 -18.56
CA GLN A 170 4.75 0.71 -18.86
C GLN A 170 5.62 -0.41 -18.30
N PHE A 171 5.21 -0.98 -17.17
CA PHE A 171 5.88 -2.12 -16.56
C PHE A 171 4.86 -3.12 -16.03
N VAL A 172 5.16 -4.41 -16.21
CA VAL A 172 4.33 -5.51 -15.72
C VAL A 172 5.22 -6.58 -15.08
N GLN A 173 5.14 -6.67 -13.74
CA GLN A 173 5.67 -7.80 -12.99
C GLN A 173 4.66 -8.94 -13.04
N LYS A 174 5.06 -10.08 -13.57
CA LYS A 174 4.15 -11.23 -13.69
C LYS A 174 4.22 -12.16 -12.49
N VAL A 175 3.12 -12.86 -12.29
CA VAL A 175 2.95 -13.93 -11.30
C VAL A 175 3.45 -15.24 -11.85
N ILE A 176 4.03 -16.06 -10.98
CA ILE A 176 4.40 -17.45 -11.22
C ILE A 176 3.43 -18.32 -10.39
N PRO A 177 2.63 -19.20 -11.01
CA PRO A 177 1.70 -20.06 -10.29
C PRO A 177 2.43 -21.14 -9.51
N PRO A 178 1.80 -21.73 -8.49
CA PRO A 178 2.28 -22.98 -7.91
C PRO A 178 2.16 -24.13 -8.93
N VAL A 179 2.84 -25.25 -8.70
CA VAL A 179 2.68 -26.45 -9.51
C VAL A 179 1.22 -26.94 -9.49
N PHE A 180 0.55 -26.80 -8.35
CA PHE A 180 -0.88 -27.04 -8.16
C PHE A 180 -1.43 -26.26 -6.98
N ASN A 181 -2.72 -25.95 -7.00
CA ASN A 181 -3.42 -25.45 -5.83
C ASN A 181 -3.57 -26.58 -4.80
N ARG A 182 -3.29 -26.27 -3.55
CA ARG A 182 -3.45 -27.23 -2.46
C ARG A 182 -4.94 -27.45 -2.14
N THR A 183 -5.39 -28.68 -2.26
CA THR A 183 -6.75 -29.13 -1.91
C THR A 183 -6.66 -30.39 -1.03
N TYR A 184 -7.78 -30.88 -0.52
CA TYR A 184 -7.81 -32.14 0.21
C TYR A 184 -7.48 -33.36 -0.68
N GLU A 185 -7.73 -33.30 -1.97
CA GLU A 185 -7.43 -34.35 -2.94
C GLU A 185 -5.99 -34.26 -3.48
N HIS A 186 -5.42 -33.05 -3.45
CA HIS A 186 -4.12 -32.76 -4.01
C HIS A 186 -3.34 -31.85 -3.07
N PHE A 187 -2.45 -32.42 -2.27
CA PHE A 187 -1.75 -31.70 -1.21
C PHE A 187 -0.27 -32.08 -1.08
N CYS A 188 0.46 -31.25 -0.40
CA CYS A 188 1.81 -31.50 0.09
C CYS A 188 1.88 -31.17 1.59
N SER A 189 2.92 -31.62 2.28
CA SER A 189 3.11 -31.40 3.73
C SER A 189 3.38 -29.94 4.08
N HIS A 190 3.75 -29.09 3.12
CA HIS A 190 4.00 -27.68 3.31
C HIS A 190 2.75 -26.83 3.10
N LEU A 191 2.78 -25.58 3.56
CA LEU A 191 1.67 -24.64 3.40
C LEU A 191 1.29 -24.41 1.93
N HIS A 192 2.28 -24.45 1.04
CA HIS A 192 2.08 -24.26 -0.40
C HIS A 192 2.92 -25.27 -1.19
N SER A 193 2.50 -25.59 -2.42
CA SER A 193 3.28 -26.35 -3.37
C SER A 193 4.43 -25.48 -3.93
N PRO A 194 5.50 -26.10 -4.47
CA PRO A 194 6.56 -25.35 -5.14
C PRO A 194 6.03 -24.50 -6.30
N SER A 195 6.82 -23.50 -6.67
CA SER A 195 6.58 -22.67 -7.85
C SER A 195 6.59 -23.50 -9.14
N GLY A 196 5.69 -23.16 -10.06
CA GLY A 196 5.62 -23.72 -11.42
C GLY A 196 6.68 -23.16 -12.38
N ARG A 197 7.47 -22.18 -11.95
CA ARG A 197 8.59 -21.54 -12.67
C ARG A 197 8.23 -20.79 -13.96
N LYS A 198 6.98 -20.72 -14.35
CA LYS A 198 6.53 -20.03 -15.56
C LYS A 198 5.63 -18.86 -15.20
N GLU A 199 6.02 -17.68 -15.61
CA GLU A 199 5.19 -16.48 -15.50
C GLU A 199 3.91 -16.60 -16.33
N VAL A 200 2.78 -16.11 -15.81
CA VAL A 200 1.45 -16.27 -16.46
C VAL A 200 0.72 -14.94 -16.63
N TYR A 201 0.25 -14.30 -15.59
CA TYR A 201 -0.57 -13.08 -15.64
C TYR A 201 0.06 -11.95 -14.82
N PRO A 202 -0.41 -10.69 -15.01
CA PRO A 202 0.10 -9.56 -14.25
C PRO A 202 -0.09 -9.75 -12.74
N GLY A 203 0.95 -9.40 -11.97
CA GLY A 203 0.94 -9.32 -10.51
C GLY A 203 1.08 -7.89 -9.99
N ILE A 204 1.90 -7.09 -10.68
CA ILE A 204 2.03 -5.65 -10.45
C ILE A 204 2.02 -4.97 -11.82
N VAL A 205 1.23 -3.92 -11.97
CA VAL A 205 1.13 -3.14 -13.21
C VAL A 205 1.41 -1.68 -12.88
N GLU A 206 2.28 -1.05 -13.65
CA GLU A 206 2.70 0.32 -13.42
C GLU A 206 2.54 1.16 -14.67
N THR A 207 2.17 2.41 -14.47
CA THR A 207 2.30 3.51 -15.43
C THR A 207 3.28 4.55 -14.88
N GLU A 208 3.41 5.67 -15.55
CA GLU A 208 4.20 6.79 -15.03
C GLU A 208 3.69 7.27 -13.66
N ASN A 209 2.36 7.31 -13.47
CA ASN A 209 1.73 7.92 -12.31
C ASN A 209 1.01 6.92 -11.39
N THR A 210 0.90 5.66 -11.78
CA THR A 210 0.16 4.68 -11.00
C THR A 210 0.94 3.39 -10.77
N ALA A 211 0.58 2.68 -9.70
CA ALA A 211 0.97 1.30 -9.44
C ALA A 211 -0.23 0.52 -8.92
N TYR A 212 -0.45 -0.66 -9.48
CA TYR A 212 -1.50 -1.56 -9.05
C TYR A 212 -0.93 -2.94 -8.70
N PHE A 213 -1.20 -3.40 -7.48
CA PHE A 213 -0.85 -4.73 -6.99
C PHE A 213 -2.11 -5.61 -6.95
N ILE A 214 -2.08 -6.77 -7.56
CA ILE A 214 -3.25 -7.66 -7.55
C ILE A 214 -3.53 -8.29 -6.17
N HIS A 215 -2.53 -8.40 -5.29
CA HIS A 215 -2.64 -9.02 -3.97
C HIS A 215 -3.08 -8.05 -2.89
N PRO A 216 -3.74 -8.52 -1.82
CA PRO A 216 -4.07 -7.71 -0.64
C PRO A 216 -2.83 -7.46 0.22
N ILE A 217 -1.89 -6.66 -0.32
CA ILE A 217 -0.53 -6.51 0.21
C ILE A 217 -0.50 -5.90 1.61
N PHE A 218 -1.42 -4.97 1.89
CA PHE A 218 -1.45 -4.30 3.19
C PHE A 218 -2.08 -5.18 4.27
N THR A 219 -3.18 -5.87 3.96
CA THR A 219 -3.79 -6.87 4.85
C THR A 219 -2.81 -8.00 5.16
N THR A 220 -2.12 -8.52 4.14
CA THR A 220 -1.08 -9.54 4.33
C THR A 220 0.07 -9.02 5.18
N TYR A 221 0.48 -7.76 4.97
CA TYR A 221 1.54 -7.15 5.78
C TYR A 221 1.12 -6.99 7.25
N GLN A 222 -0.13 -6.62 7.53
CA GLN A 222 -0.65 -6.57 8.89
C GLN A 222 -0.60 -7.92 9.56
N ASN A 223 -1.02 -8.97 8.88
CA ASN A 223 -1.16 -10.31 9.45
C ASN A 223 0.19 -11.00 9.69
N TRP A 224 1.14 -10.86 8.77
CA TRP A 224 2.35 -11.69 8.72
C TRP A 224 3.65 -10.90 8.63
N ALA A 225 3.59 -9.62 8.24
CA ALA A 225 4.74 -8.74 8.01
C ALA A 225 5.91 -9.40 7.21
N PRO A 226 5.67 -10.01 6.05
CA PRO A 226 6.74 -10.63 5.29
C PRO A 226 7.78 -9.58 4.87
N ALA A 227 9.06 -9.84 5.11
CA ALA A 227 10.12 -8.86 4.88
C ALA A 227 10.21 -8.43 3.40
N TRP A 228 9.93 -9.34 2.46
CA TRP A 228 9.95 -9.02 1.03
C TRP A 228 8.78 -8.15 0.59
N TYR A 229 7.57 -8.27 1.18
CA TYR A 229 6.47 -7.34 0.95
C TYR A 229 6.88 -5.91 1.29
N LYS A 230 7.42 -5.75 2.51
CA LYS A 230 7.94 -4.47 2.97
C LYS A 230 8.96 -3.90 1.99
N LYS A 231 9.88 -4.75 1.50
CA LYS A 231 10.95 -4.31 0.61
C LYS A 231 10.46 -3.94 -0.78
N ILE A 232 9.56 -4.74 -1.36
CA ILE A 232 8.94 -4.46 -2.66
C ILE A 232 8.16 -3.14 -2.59
N LEU A 233 7.33 -2.97 -1.55
CA LEU A 233 6.58 -1.73 -1.33
C LEU A 233 7.50 -0.52 -1.15
N ARG A 234 8.61 -0.66 -0.41
CA ARG A 234 9.60 0.42 -0.30
C ARG A 234 10.17 0.79 -1.66
N ASN A 235 10.55 -0.20 -2.46
CA ASN A 235 11.12 0.04 -3.78
C ASN A 235 10.11 0.75 -4.70
N GLU A 236 8.83 0.38 -4.61
CA GLU A 236 7.77 1.06 -5.34
C GLU A 236 7.53 2.49 -4.84
N LEU A 237 7.51 2.69 -3.52
CA LEU A 237 7.39 4.03 -2.94
C LEU A 237 8.58 4.92 -3.33
N ASP A 238 9.81 4.39 -3.38
CA ASP A 238 10.99 5.13 -3.84
C ASP A 238 10.86 5.58 -5.32
N ARG A 239 10.16 4.81 -6.18
CA ARG A 239 9.82 5.19 -7.55
C ARG A 239 8.76 6.29 -7.60
N MET A 240 7.68 6.09 -6.86
CA MET A 240 6.51 6.98 -6.90
C MET A 240 6.73 8.29 -6.15
N LEU A 241 7.49 8.25 -5.07
CA LEU A 241 7.76 9.38 -4.19
C LEU A 241 9.28 9.59 -4.04
N PRO A 242 9.99 9.96 -5.11
CA PRO A 242 11.41 10.29 -5.02
C PRO A 242 11.60 11.51 -4.11
N ASN A 243 12.60 11.47 -3.23
CA ASN A 243 12.89 12.51 -2.26
C ASN A 243 11.72 12.79 -1.29
N PRO A 244 11.36 11.82 -0.43
CA PRO A 244 10.36 12.03 0.62
C PRO A 244 10.86 13.06 1.64
N LEU A 245 9.93 13.66 2.39
CA LEU A 245 10.22 14.65 3.43
C LEU A 245 11.28 14.18 4.43
N ILE A 246 11.25 12.89 4.76
CA ILE A 246 12.19 12.27 5.69
C ILE A 246 12.78 11.01 5.08
N GLN A 247 14.08 10.87 5.24
CA GLN A 247 14.81 9.61 5.04
C GLN A 247 15.66 9.34 6.27
N HIS A 248 15.54 8.15 6.86
CA HIS A 248 16.36 7.74 7.98
C HIS A 248 16.85 6.30 7.83
N ASN A 249 17.91 5.99 8.53
CA ASN A 249 18.51 4.65 8.63
C ASN A 249 18.36 4.04 10.03
N GLY A 250 17.48 4.61 10.83
CA GLY A 250 17.13 4.08 12.16
C GLY A 250 16.36 2.77 12.10
N PRO A 251 16.21 2.08 13.23
CA PRO A 251 15.40 0.87 13.31
C PRO A 251 13.92 1.17 12.98
N SER A 252 13.18 0.16 12.55
CA SER A 252 11.76 0.27 12.19
C SER A 252 10.83 0.68 13.34
N THR A 253 11.34 0.71 14.56
CA THR A 253 10.65 1.23 15.76
C THR A 253 10.81 2.74 15.95
N THR A 254 11.62 3.40 15.12
CA THR A 254 11.77 4.86 15.16
C THR A 254 10.53 5.50 14.56
N GLN A 255 9.84 6.29 15.36
CA GLN A 255 8.73 7.12 14.91
C GLN A 255 9.24 8.54 14.62
N VAL A 256 8.85 9.07 13.47
CA VAL A 256 9.22 10.42 13.03
C VAL A 256 7.96 11.19 12.68
N THR A 257 7.85 12.40 13.15
CA THR A 257 6.78 13.34 12.79
C THR A 257 7.41 14.65 12.34
N VAL A 258 6.96 15.18 11.22
CA VAL A 258 7.34 16.49 10.71
C VAL A 258 6.24 17.48 11.03
N LEU A 259 6.61 18.57 11.67
CA LEU A 259 5.71 19.66 12.01
C LEU A 259 6.18 20.94 11.33
N ASP A 260 5.25 21.72 10.84
CA ASP A 260 5.44 23.09 10.37
C ASP A 260 4.88 24.06 11.39
N GLN A 261 5.70 24.99 11.85
CA GLN A 261 5.36 25.99 12.83
C GLN A 261 5.61 27.39 12.28
N GLU A 262 4.57 28.18 12.11
CA GLU A 262 4.69 29.59 11.80
C GLU A 262 5.24 30.34 13.02
N GLN A 263 6.45 30.90 12.92
CA GLN A 263 6.97 31.81 13.95
C GLN A 263 6.33 33.18 13.73
N GLU A 264 5.60 33.70 14.74
CA GLU A 264 5.27 35.11 14.79
C GLU A 264 6.58 35.89 14.99
N ASN A 265 6.89 36.77 13.99
CA ASN A 265 8.04 37.68 14.06
C ASN A 265 7.72 38.88 14.97
#